data_e96cfdab908ab7881f7e86daa1411446
#
_entry.id   e96cfdab908ab7881f7e86daa1411446
#
_cell.length_a   1.000
_cell.length_b   1.000
_cell.length_c   1.000
_cell.angle_alpha   90.00
_cell.angle_beta   90.00
_cell.angle_gamma   90.00
#
_symmetry.space_group_name_H-M   'P 1'
#
loop_
_entity.id
_entity.type
_entity.pdbx_description
1 polymer ?
#
loop_
_entity_poly.entity_id
_entity_poly.type
_entity_poly.pdbx_seq_one_letter_code
_entity_poly.pdbx_strand_id
1 'polypeptide(L)'
;APRVTDPRAVRLVQAYYDSILRWGRIVAAEVQPLPSRAEAAYLGLGGHQENDVRPTAYAAMVAAFLAVFEPPSGGLPEAERRQMRSKAISLLRYMTSSHGSSGGRCPDGKPWGQQWQSAMWARAVGMAAWLIWSDLDQPLQAATQRMIEAEADRFLNQGPKSRVAGDTGAEENAWNAQLISLSANMLAGHPREAAWDEAAKRYMYNSFSVAADDGDQRLGDDGRTIADWVTTINARDDFMVENHGLTHVGYLKTTASELQENAVHYLLAGRPVPNACSHHVREVFQVLLASMAWDASPVFFGGNDWKLFHTQASDVVVYAMLNLLA
;
A
#
# COMPACT_ATOMS: atom_id res chain seq x y z
N ALA A 1 0.44 8.67 20.19
CA ALA A 1 -0.07 9.44 19.04
C ALA A 1 -0.84 10.65 19.56
N PRO A 2 -0.75 11.83 18.90
CA PRO A 2 -1.58 12.99 19.27
C PRO A 2 -3.05 12.59 19.14
N ARG A 3 -3.86 12.98 20.16
CA ARG A 3 -5.30 12.74 20.12
C ARG A 3 -5.92 13.66 19.08
N VAL A 4 -6.69 13.10 18.16
CA VAL A 4 -7.52 13.88 17.24
C VAL A 4 -8.58 14.60 18.06
N THR A 5 -8.50 15.91 18.16
CA THR A 5 -9.40 16.74 18.98
C THR A 5 -10.37 17.60 18.16
N ASP A 6 -10.08 17.83 16.88
CA ASP A 6 -11.00 18.52 15.96
C ASP A 6 -12.28 17.69 15.77
N PRO A 7 -13.46 18.22 16.09
CA PRO A 7 -14.72 17.51 15.95
C PRO A 7 -15.04 17.02 14.52
N ARG A 8 -14.54 17.71 13.49
CA ARG A 8 -14.71 17.28 12.08
C ARG A 8 -13.83 16.08 11.80
N ALA A 9 -12.56 16.13 12.20
CA ALA A 9 -11.63 15.02 12.04
C ALA A 9 -12.10 13.77 12.84
N VAL A 10 -12.60 13.96 14.08
CA VAL A 10 -13.18 12.85 14.87
C VAL A 10 -14.33 12.17 14.13
N ARG A 11 -15.28 12.95 13.59
CA ARG A 11 -16.40 12.38 12.82
C ARG A 11 -15.92 11.65 11.56
N LEU A 12 -14.93 12.17 10.88
CA LEU A 12 -14.36 11.56 9.67
C LEU A 12 -13.69 10.23 10.01
N VAL A 13 -12.83 10.21 11.03
CA VAL A 13 -12.18 8.99 11.53
C VAL A 13 -13.23 7.92 11.91
N GLN A 14 -14.30 8.33 12.60
CA GLN A 14 -15.36 7.41 12.97
C GLN A 14 -16.09 6.84 11.73
N ALA A 15 -16.44 7.69 10.77
CA ALA A 15 -17.12 7.25 9.55
C ALA A 15 -16.29 6.24 8.73
N TYR A 16 -14.96 6.44 8.65
CA TYR A 16 -14.06 5.47 8.02
C TYR A 16 -13.95 4.19 8.82
N TYR A 17 -13.78 4.30 10.13
CA TYR A 17 -13.75 3.12 11.00
C TYR A 17 -15.03 2.29 10.84
N ASP A 18 -16.20 2.90 10.85
CA ASP A 18 -17.48 2.21 10.69
C ASP A 18 -17.61 1.53 9.32
N SER A 19 -17.04 2.13 8.27
CA SER A 19 -17.01 1.54 6.94
C SER A 19 -16.08 0.33 6.88
N ILE A 20 -14.88 0.45 7.43
CA ILE A 20 -13.91 -0.64 7.56
C ILE A 20 -14.48 -1.77 8.42
N LEU A 21 -15.17 -1.44 9.52
CA LEU A 21 -15.79 -2.41 10.41
C LEU A 21 -16.88 -3.21 9.71
N ARG A 22 -17.77 -2.56 8.96
CA ARG A 22 -18.81 -3.25 8.19
C ARG A 22 -18.19 -4.24 7.19
N TRP A 23 -17.20 -3.79 6.43
CA TRP A 23 -16.49 -4.65 5.50
C TRP A 23 -15.75 -5.79 6.22
N GLY A 24 -15.04 -5.48 7.30
CA GLY A 24 -14.31 -6.46 8.10
C GLY A 24 -15.19 -7.56 8.69
N ARG A 25 -16.41 -7.24 9.13
CA ARG A 25 -17.39 -8.23 9.62
C ARG A 25 -17.86 -9.16 8.50
N ILE A 26 -18.17 -8.61 7.31
CA ILE A 26 -18.55 -9.42 6.15
C ILE A 26 -17.40 -10.38 5.78
N VAL A 27 -16.21 -9.85 5.63
CA VAL A 27 -15.03 -10.64 5.26
C VAL A 27 -14.70 -11.69 6.31
N ALA A 28 -14.78 -11.35 7.59
CA ALA A 28 -14.53 -12.30 8.69
C ALA A 28 -15.50 -13.49 8.69
N ALA A 29 -16.74 -13.30 8.19
CA ALA A 29 -17.71 -14.37 8.03
C ALA A 29 -17.38 -15.31 6.85
N GLU A 30 -16.70 -14.78 5.80
CA GLU A 30 -16.36 -15.54 4.59
C GLU A 30 -14.98 -16.25 4.69
N VAL A 31 -14.21 -15.99 5.75
CA VAL A 31 -12.91 -16.64 5.97
C VAL A 31 -13.09 -18.13 6.26
N GLN A 32 -12.47 -18.97 5.45
CA GLN A 32 -12.54 -20.44 5.54
C GLN A 32 -11.19 -21.02 5.99
N PRO A 33 -11.22 -22.07 6.85
CA PRO A 33 -10.00 -22.75 7.27
C PRO A 33 -9.35 -23.48 6.08
N LEU A 34 -8.02 -23.53 6.07
CA LEU A 34 -7.29 -24.36 5.10
C LEU A 34 -7.48 -25.83 5.48
N PRO A 35 -8.02 -26.70 4.60
CA PRO A 35 -8.31 -28.10 4.93
C PRO A 35 -7.11 -28.90 5.45
N SER A 36 -5.92 -28.60 4.94
CA SER A 36 -4.66 -29.26 5.33
C SER A 36 -4.03 -28.69 6.62
N ARG A 37 -4.55 -27.53 7.12
CA ARG A 37 -3.97 -26.82 8.28
C ARG A 37 -5.02 -25.92 8.92
N ALA A 38 -5.70 -26.44 9.93
CA ALA A 38 -6.86 -25.78 10.55
C ALA A 38 -6.54 -24.41 11.19
N GLU A 39 -5.29 -24.14 11.56
CA GLU A 39 -4.84 -22.86 12.11
C GLU A 39 -4.60 -21.78 11.05
N ALA A 40 -4.62 -22.13 9.75
CA ALA A 40 -4.51 -21.21 8.63
C ALA A 40 -5.87 -21.04 7.93
N ALA A 41 -6.13 -19.85 7.41
CA ALA A 41 -7.38 -19.54 6.76
C ALA A 41 -7.19 -18.58 5.56
N TYR A 42 -8.11 -18.61 4.62
CA TYR A 42 -8.07 -17.81 3.40
C TYR A 42 -9.47 -17.35 2.96
N LEU A 43 -9.52 -16.49 1.96
CA LEU A 43 -10.75 -16.06 1.29
C LEU A 43 -10.83 -16.62 -0.13
N GLY A 44 -12.05 -16.73 -0.64
CA GLY A 44 -12.30 -17.13 -2.02
C GLY A 44 -11.92 -18.59 -2.29
N LEU A 45 -11.29 -18.85 -3.43
CA LEU A 45 -10.89 -20.18 -3.86
C LEU A 45 -9.50 -20.59 -3.36
N GLY A 46 -8.76 -19.64 -2.76
CA GLY A 46 -7.41 -19.89 -2.23
C GLY A 46 -6.37 -20.18 -3.33
N GLY A 47 -6.52 -19.62 -4.51
CA GLY A 47 -5.54 -19.72 -5.60
C GLY A 47 -4.33 -18.81 -5.37
N HIS A 48 -3.38 -18.88 -6.33
CA HIS A 48 -2.14 -18.09 -6.30
C HIS A 48 -2.23 -16.77 -7.07
N GLN A 49 -3.35 -16.52 -7.76
CA GLN A 49 -3.53 -15.36 -8.62
C GLN A 49 -4.07 -14.15 -7.84
N GLU A 50 -4.04 -13.00 -8.48
CA GLU A 50 -4.46 -11.70 -7.93
C GLU A 50 -5.82 -11.77 -7.19
N ASN A 51 -6.84 -12.33 -7.86
CA ASN A 51 -8.21 -12.36 -7.33
C ASN A 51 -8.39 -13.27 -6.10
N ASP A 52 -7.41 -14.11 -5.79
CA ASP A 52 -7.41 -14.99 -4.62
C ASP A 52 -6.50 -14.46 -3.51
N VAL A 53 -5.30 -14.00 -3.88
CA VAL A 53 -4.27 -13.56 -2.93
C VAL A 53 -4.58 -12.18 -2.37
N ARG A 54 -4.93 -11.22 -3.25
CA ARG A 54 -5.20 -9.82 -2.86
C ARG A 54 -6.30 -9.72 -1.79
N PRO A 55 -7.51 -10.31 -1.97
CA PRO A 55 -8.57 -10.26 -0.95
C PRO A 55 -8.11 -10.83 0.40
N THR A 56 -7.37 -11.95 0.40
CA THR A 56 -6.87 -12.57 1.62
C THR A 56 -5.86 -11.68 2.35
N ALA A 57 -4.93 -11.05 1.61
CA ALA A 57 -3.94 -10.13 2.16
C ALA A 57 -4.57 -8.89 2.81
N TYR A 58 -5.53 -8.26 2.11
CA TYR A 58 -6.23 -7.10 2.64
C TYR A 58 -7.17 -7.47 3.80
N ALA A 59 -7.79 -8.65 3.78
CA ALA A 59 -8.55 -9.16 4.91
C ALA A 59 -7.70 -9.30 6.18
N ALA A 60 -6.47 -9.80 6.04
CA ALA A 60 -5.52 -9.88 7.15
C ALA A 60 -5.22 -8.48 7.72
N MET A 61 -4.95 -7.49 6.83
CA MET A 61 -4.65 -6.12 7.23
C MET A 61 -5.83 -5.46 7.95
N VAL A 62 -7.04 -5.59 7.44
CA VAL A 62 -8.24 -5.02 8.06
C VAL A 62 -8.55 -5.70 9.38
N ALA A 63 -8.46 -7.02 9.48
CA ALA A 63 -8.69 -7.74 10.73
C ALA A 63 -7.65 -7.34 11.79
N ALA A 64 -6.38 -7.20 11.43
CA ALA A 64 -5.32 -6.70 12.32
C ALA A 64 -5.58 -5.25 12.76
N PHE A 65 -5.96 -4.37 11.84
CA PHE A 65 -6.32 -2.98 12.16
C PHE A 65 -7.47 -2.91 13.15
N LEU A 66 -8.57 -3.63 12.90
CA LEU A 66 -9.74 -3.68 13.79
C LEU A 66 -9.43 -4.30 15.16
N ALA A 67 -8.41 -5.16 15.24
CA ALA A 67 -7.96 -5.74 16.50
C ALA A 67 -7.22 -4.75 17.40
N VAL A 68 -6.58 -3.70 16.85
CA VAL A 68 -5.69 -2.81 17.62
C VAL A 68 -6.14 -1.35 17.61
N PHE A 69 -6.80 -0.88 16.56
CA PHE A 69 -7.19 0.52 16.46
C PHE A 69 -8.49 0.80 17.21
N GLU A 70 -8.46 1.87 18.01
CA GLU A 70 -9.61 2.37 18.74
C GLU A 70 -9.89 3.82 18.33
N PRO A 71 -11.00 4.07 17.62
CA PRO A 71 -11.38 5.42 17.23
C PRO A 71 -11.80 6.25 18.44
N PRO A 72 -11.78 7.61 18.35
CA PRO A 72 -12.09 8.49 19.47
C PRO A 72 -13.48 8.27 20.12
N SER A 73 -14.45 7.78 19.35
CA SER A 73 -15.82 7.52 19.84
C SER A 73 -16.01 6.11 20.41
N GLY A 74 -14.94 5.35 20.56
CA GLY A 74 -14.97 3.96 21.01
C GLY A 74 -14.96 2.96 19.87
N GLY A 75 -14.26 1.85 20.08
CA GLY A 75 -14.03 0.78 19.08
C GLY A 75 -14.89 -0.46 19.36
N LEU A 76 -14.40 -1.59 18.85
CA LEU A 76 -15.01 -2.90 19.03
C LEU A 76 -15.02 -3.35 20.50
N PRO A 77 -16.06 -4.09 20.92
CA PRO A 77 -16.02 -4.84 22.17
C PRO A 77 -14.82 -5.78 22.21
N GLU A 78 -14.24 -6.00 23.39
CA GLU A 78 -13.01 -6.79 23.55
C GLU A 78 -13.15 -8.23 23.01
N ALA A 79 -14.32 -8.84 23.12
CA ALA A 79 -14.56 -10.18 22.57
C ALA A 79 -14.46 -10.19 21.03
N GLU A 80 -15.03 -9.19 20.37
CA GLU A 80 -14.98 -9.04 18.91
C GLU A 80 -13.56 -8.65 18.45
N ARG A 81 -12.85 -7.81 19.20
CA ARG A 81 -11.45 -7.46 18.98
C ARG A 81 -10.54 -8.68 19.00
N ARG A 82 -10.72 -9.58 20.00
CA ARG A 82 -10.01 -10.88 20.05
C ARG A 82 -10.34 -11.76 18.86
N GLN A 83 -11.59 -11.78 18.40
CA GLN A 83 -12.00 -12.53 17.22
C GLN A 83 -11.28 -12.00 15.96
N MET A 84 -11.24 -10.68 15.75
CA MET A 84 -10.52 -10.07 14.63
C MET A 84 -9.02 -10.40 14.67
N ARG A 85 -8.40 -10.34 15.85
CA ARG A 85 -6.99 -10.74 16.04
C ARG A 85 -6.75 -12.20 15.65
N SER A 86 -7.61 -13.12 16.10
CA SER A 86 -7.52 -14.54 15.74
C SER A 86 -7.64 -14.75 14.21
N LYS A 87 -8.58 -14.04 13.57
CA LYS A 87 -8.73 -14.07 12.11
C LYS A 87 -7.49 -13.54 11.39
N ALA A 88 -6.93 -12.42 11.84
CA ALA A 88 -5.70 -11.87 11.27
C ALA A 88 -4.55 -12.88 11.35
N ILE A 89 -4.35 -13.51 12.50
CA ILE A 89 -3.29 -14.53 12.70
C ILE A 89 -3.49 -15.73 11.76
N SER A 90 -4.72 -16.23 11.62
CA SER A 90 -4.97 -17.38 10.73
C SER A 90 -4.78 -17.04 9.24
N LEU A 91 -5.14 -15.84 8.82
CA LEU A 91 -4.87 -15.33 7.48
C LEU A 91 -3.36 -15.13 7.23
N LEU A 92 -2.63 -14.58 8.21
CA LEU A 92 -1.17 -14.45 8.15
C LEU A 92 -0.47 -15.81 8.02
N ARG A 93 -0.93 -16.84 8.74
CA ARG A 93 -0.41 -18.21 8.64
C ARG A 93 -0.59 -18.77 7.22
N TYR A 94 -1.75 -18.55 6.61
CA TYR A 94 -1.98 -18.95 5.22
C TYR A 94 -1.06 -18.20 4.27
N MET A 95 -1.07 -16.88 4.34
CA MET A 95 -0.31 -16.04 3.41
C MET A 95 1.18 -16.33 3.45
N THR A 96 1.76 -16.43 4.64
CA THR A 96 3.19 -16.70 4.78
C THR A 96 3.58 -18.13 4.40
N SER A 97 2.70 -19.11 4.68
CA SER A 97 2.99 -20.52 4.37
C SER A 97 2.78 -20.89 2.90
N SER A 98 1.95 -20.16 2.17
CA SER A 98 1.70 -20.39 0.74
C SER A 98 2.56 -19.53 -0.19
N HIS A 99 3.36 -18.60 0.37
CA HIS A 99 4.32 -17.81 -0.39
C HIS A 99 5.52 -18.65 -0.85
N GLY A 100 6.07 -18.33 -2.03
CA GLY A 100 7.19 -19.03 -2.63
C GLY A 100 8.43 -19.16 -1.75
N SER A 101 8.72 -18.15 -0.89
CA SER A 101 9.86 -18.18 0.03
C SER A 101 9.75 -19.22 1.15
N SER A 102 8.55 -19.76 1.40
CA SER A 102 8.33 -20.82 2.39
C SER A 102 8.42 -22.23 1.81
N GLY A 103 8.47 -22.36 0.50
CA GLY A 103 8.34 -23.63 -0.23
C GLY A 103 6.94 -24.21 -0.22
N GLY A 104 5.96 -23.53 0.40
CA GLY A 104 4.57 -23.97 0.43
C GLY A 104 3.78 -23.57 -0.82
N ARG A 105 2.49 -23.93 -0.83
CA ARG A 105 1.61 -23.74 -1.99
C ARG A 105 0.21 -23.34 -1.54
N CYS A 106 -0.48 -22.60 -2.40
CA CYS A 106 -1.91 -22.39 -2.34
C CYS A 106 -2.69 -23.68 -2.64
N PRO A 107 -4.00 -23.76 -2.34
CA PRO A 107 -4.85 -24.92 -2.65
C PRO A 107 -4.82 -25.35 -4.11
N ASP A 108 -4.56 -24.46 -5.05
CA ASP A 108 -4.40 -24.75 -6.47
C ASP A 108 -3.04 -25.39 -6.83
N GLY A 109 -2.20 -25.70 -5.85
CA GLY A 109 -0.90 -26.35 -6.00
C GLY A 109 0.26 -25.44 -6.41
N LYS A 110 0.07 -24.13 -6.50
CA LYS A 110 1.11 -23.16 -6.86
C LYS A 110 1.41 -22.20 -5.71
N PRO A 111 2.66 -21.74 -5.54
CA PRO A 111 2.97 -20.67 -4.59
C PRO A 111 2.54 -19.32 -5.17
N TRP A 112 2.18 -18.38 -4.30
CA TRP A 112 2.11 -16.98 -4.66
C TRP A 112 3.45 -16.26 -4.39
N GLY A 113 3.63 -15.08 -4.97
CA GLY A 113 4.84 -14.26 -4.85
C GLY A 113 5.58 -14.11 -6.18
N GLN A 114 6.48 -13.14 -6.25
CA GLN A 114 7.25 -12.79 -7.45
C GLN A 114 6.40 -12.45 -8.70
N GLN A 115 5.16 -12.07 -8.49
CA GLN A 115 4.24 -11.59 -9.52
C GLN A 115 4.31 -10.06 -9.61
N TRP A 116 3.77 -9.49 -10.69
CA TRP A 116 3.83 -8.04 -10.91
C TRP A 116 3.19 -7.21 -9.78
N GLN A 117 2.14 -7.71 -9.12
CA GLN A 117 1.49 -7.05 -7.98
C GLN A 117 1.78 -7.68 -6.62
N SER A 118 2.62 -8.71 -6.52
CA SER A 118 2.86 -9.41 -5.25
C SER A 118 3.46 -8.50 -4.17
N ALA A 119 4.16 -7.43 -4.56
CA ALA A 119 4.63 -6.40 -3.63
C ALA A 119 3.49 -5.76 -2.84
N MET A 120 2.40 -5.39 -3.50
CA MET A 120 1.21 -4.81 -2.88
C MET A 120 0.57 -5.79 -1.88
N TRP A 121 0.47 -7.07 -2.23
CA TRP A 121 -0.09 -8.09 -1.35
C TRP A 121 0.82 -8.37 -0.16
N ALA A 122 2.13 -8.48 -0.39
CA ALA A 122 3.13 -8.66 0.67
C ALA A 122 3.16 -7.46 1.63
N ARG A 123 2.99 -6.24 1.12
CA ARG A 123 2.84 -5.03 1.95
C ARG A 123 1.62 -5.12 2.86
N ALA A 124 0.46 -5.54 2.35
CA ALA A 124 -0.74 -5.70 3.17
C ALA A 124 -0.56 -6.76 4.27
N VAL A 125 0.08 -7.89 3.95
CA VAL A 125 0.46 -8.93 4.92
C VAL A 125 1.46 -8.41 5.95
N GLY A 126 2.47 -7.67 5.52
CA GLY A 126 3.47 -7.05 6.39
C GLY A 126 2.84 -6.03 7.34
N MET A 127 1.95 -5.17 6.86
CA MET A 127 1.20 -4.23 7.70
C MET A 127 0.33 -4.93 8.72
N ALA A 128 -0.39 -5.99 8.31
CA ALA A 128 -1.17 -6.80 9.24
C ALA A 128 -0.30 -7.37 10.37
N ALA A 129 0.83 -7.95 10.01
CA ALA A 129 1.77 -8.51 10.98
C ALA A 129 2.37 -7.43 11.89
N TRP A 130 2.75 -6.28 11.33
CA TRP A 130 3.34 -5.18 12.11
C TRP A 130 2.38 -4.66 13.18
N LEU A 131 1.09 -4.48 12.83
CA LEU A 131 0.05 -4.00 13.74
C LEU A 131 -0.16 -4.91 14.96
N ILE A 132 0.04 -6.23 14.81
CA ILE A 132 -0.15 -7.24 15.87
C ILE A 132 1.13 -8.05 16.15
N TRP A 133 2.31 -7.48 15.90
CA TRP A 133 3.59 -8.20 15.95
C TRP A 133 3.84 -8.93 17.25
N SER A 134 3.50 -8.31 18.39
CA SER A 134 3.66 -8.89 19.71
C SER A 134 2.73 -10.08 19.99
N ASP A 135 1.66 -10.24 19.21
CA ASP A 135 0.70 -11.35 19.34
C ASP A 135 1.09 -12.56 18.48
N LEU A 136 2.09 -12.41 17.60
CA LEU A 136 2.56 -13.48 16.72
C LEU A 136 3.60 -14.34 17.43
N ASP A 137 3.50 -15.66 17.24
CA ASP A 137 4.56 -16.58 17.68
C ASP A 137 5.83 -16.42 16.80
N GLN A 138 6.96 -16.83 17.33
CA GLN A 138 8.25 -16.72 16.66
C GLN A 138 8.29 -17.38 15.26
N PRO A 139 7.70 -18.57 15.04
CA PRO A 139 7.65 -19.16 13.71
C PRO A 139 6.91 -18.29 12.69
N LEU A 140 5.80 -17.64 13.07
CA LEU A 140 5.02 -16.77 12.20
C LEU A 140 5.74 -15.45 11.96
N GLN A 141 6.37 -14.86 12.97
CA GLN A 141 7.24 -13.69 12.82
C GLN A 141 8.35 -13.96 11.80
N ALA A 142 9.08 -15.07 11.96
CA ALA A 142 10.15 -15.45 11.04
C ALA A 142 9.66 -15.76 9.63
N ALA A 143 8.48 -16.37 9.47
CA ALA A 143 7.88 -16.61 8.17
C ALA A 143 7.45 -15.32 7.47
N THR A 144 6.89 -14.37 8.23
CA THR A 144 6.53 -13.04 7.72
C THR A 144 7.78 -12.27 7.28
N GLN A 145 8.82 -12.28 8.09
CA GLN A 145 10.08 -11.62 7.74
C GLN A 145 10.66 -12.18 6.45
N ARG A 146 10.80 -13.51 6.32
CA ARG A 146 11.30 -14.15 5.09
C ARG A 146 10.49 -13.78 3.84
N MET A 147 9.16 -13.69 3.97
CA MET A 147 8.28 -13.30 2.87
C MET A 147 8.55 -11.85 2.46
N ILE A 148 8.59 -10.92 3.42
CA ILE A 148 8.87 -9.49 3.19
C ILE A 148 10.24 -9.32 2.53
N GLU A 149 11.28 -9.96 3.07
CA GLU A 149 12.63 -9.93 2.52
C GLU A 149 12.66 -10.41 1.06
N ALA A 150 12.05 -11.58 0.79
CA ALA A 150 12.05 -12.18 -0.54
C ALA A 150 11.38 -11.29 -1.59
N GLU A 151 10.30 -10.59 -1.22
CA GLU A 151 9.60 -9.69 -2.13
C GLU A 151 10.31 -8.34 -2.28
N ALA A 152 10.87 -7.77 -1.19
CA ALA A 152 11.56 -6.49 -1.24
C ALA A 152 12.91 -6.56 -1.97
N ASP A 153 13.65 -7.65 -1.80
CA ASP A 153 14.97 -7.83 -2.45
C ASP A 153 14.92 -7.85 -3.96
N ARG A 154 13.79 -8.20 -4.55
CA ARG A 154 13.59 -8.12 -6.00
C ARG A 154 13.91 -6.73 -6.52
N PHE A 155 13.52 -5.71 -5.78
CA PHE A 155 13.62 -4.30 -6.18
C PHE A 155 14.99 -3.69 -5.93
N LEU A 156 15.87 -4.36 -5.21
CA LEU A 156 17.27 -3.93 -5.09
C LEU A 156 18.04 -4.10 -6.41
N ASN A 157 17.64 -5.09 -7.21
CA ASN A 157 18.27 -5.41 -8.49
C ASN A 157 17.43 -4.98 -9.70
N GLN A 158 16.16 -4.65 -9.51
CA GLN A 158 15.27 -4.11 -10.52
C GLN A 158 15.20 -2.59 -10.33
N GLY A 159 15.50 -1.82 -11.35
CA GLY A 159 15.27 -0.38 -11.32
C GLY A 159 13.78 -0.04 -11.42
N PRO A 160 13.39 1.22 -11.12
CA PRO A 160 12.04 1.71 -11.36
C PRO A 160 11.61 1.52 -12.82
N LYS A 161 10.32 1.30 -13.03
CA LYS A 161 9.72 1.25 -14.36
C LYS A 161 9.85 2.59 -15.06
N SER A 162 10.00 2.56 -16.39
CA SER A 162 10.04 3.75 -17.24
C SER A 162 9.08 3.56 -18.40
N ARG A 163 7.93 4.21 -18.35
CA ARG A 163 6.96 4.21 -19.43
C ARG A 163 5.95 5.34 -19.26
N VAL A 164 5.78 6.17 -20.29
CA VAL A 164 4.84 7.31 -20.30
C VAL A 164 3.59 6.97 -21.10
N ALA A 165 3.76 6.39 -22.30
CA ALA A 165 2.66 6.19 -23.24
C ALA A 165 1.99 4.82 -23.10
N GLY A 166 0.68 4.82 -23.22
CA GLY A 166 -0.17 3.63 -23.29
C GLY A 166 -0.45 2.99 -21.93
N ASP A 167 0.56 2.88 -21.08
CA ASP A 167 0.46 2.22 -19.77
C ASP A 167 1.64 2.65 -18.88
N THR A 168 1.42 3.71 -18.09
CA THR A 168 2.46 4.35 -17.26
C THR A 168 3.14 3.37 -16.29
N GLY A 169 4.42 3.65 -15.98
CA GLY A 169 5.11 2.97 -14.87
C GLY A 169 4.88 3.63 -13.50
N ALA A 170 4.16 4.75 -13.45
CA ALA A 170 4.00 5.57 -12.25
C ALA A 170 3.40 4.81 -11.07
N GLU A 171 2.28 4.13 -11.30
CA GLU A 171 1.58 3.41 -10.24
C GLU A 171 2.39 2.20 -9.74
N GLU A 172 3.00 1.43 -10.67
CA GLU A 172 3.81 0.28 -10.29
C GLU A 172 5.00 0.70 -9.41
N ASN A 173 5.62 1.84 -9.71
CA ASN A 173 6.67 2.40 -8.87
C ASN A 173 6.15 2.79 -7.49
N ALA A 174 4.97 3.42 -7.42
CA ALA A 174 4.36 3.84 -6.16
C ALA A 174 4.05 2.65 -5.25
N TRP A 175 3.38 1.60 -5.75
CA TRP A 175 3.05 0.44 -4.90
C TRP A 175 4.24 -0.46 -4.59
N ASN A 176 5.22 -0.58 -5.50
CA ASN A 176 6.46 -1.31 -5.20
C ASN A 176 7.23 -0.61 -4.08
N ALA A 177 7.29 0.73 -4.11
CA ALA A 177 7.86 1.52 -3.03
C ALA A 177 7.22 1.21 -1.67
N GLN A 178 5.90 0.95 -1.62
CA GLN A 178 5.22 0.65 -0.36
C GLN A 178 5.75 -0.60 0.33
N LEU A 179 6.03 -1.67 -0.39
CA LEU A 179 6.63 -2.85 0.22
C LEU A 179 8.07 -2.57 0.66
N ILE A 180 8.84 -1.89 -0.18
CA ILE A 180 10.26 -1.62 0.10
C ILE A 180 10.39 -0.70 1.34
N SER A 181 9.56 0.36 1.42
CA SER A 181 9.53 1.26 2.58
C SER A 181 9.01 0.57 3.84
N LEU A 182 8.01 -0.32 3.71
CA LEU A 182 7.57 -1.16 4.82
C LEU A 182 8.73 -2.01 5.34
N SER A 183 9.48 -2.67 4.46
CA SER A 183 10.61 -3.54 4.82
C SER A 183 11.68 -2.79 5.61
N ALA A 184 12.07 -1.60 5.12
CA ALA A 184 13.04 -0.74 5.77
C ALA A 184 12.60 -0.26 7.16
N ASN A 185 11.31 -0.04 7.36
CA ASN A 185 10.79 0.53 8.60
C ASN A 185 10.34 -0.53 9.61
N MET A 186 9.72 -1.62 9.16
CA MET A 186 9.27 -2.71 10.01
C MET A 186 10.44 -3.57 10.53
N LEU A 187 11.45 -3.80 9.67
CA LEU A 187 12.62 -4.62 9.98
C LEU A 187 13.85 -3.77 10.34
N ALA A 188 13.64 -2.75 11.18
CA ALA A 188 14.70 -1.87 11.63
C ALA A 188 15.87 -2.65 12.26
N GLY A 189 17.11 -2.28 11.92
CA GLY A 189 18.32 -3.00 12.31
C GLY A 189 18.68 -4.19 11.40
N HIS A 190 17.88 -4.47 10.39
CA HIS A 190 18.22 -5.51 9.41
C HIS A 190 19.42 -5.08 8.52
N PRO A 191 20.34 -6.00 8.16
CA PRO A 191 21.52 -5.65 7.34
C PRO A 191 21.20 -4.95 6.01
N ARG A 192 20.00 -5.14 5.46
CA ARG A 192 19.53 -4.52 4.21
C ARG A 192 18.65 -3.29 4.41
N GLU A 193 18.41 -2.84 5.65
CA GLU A 193 17.54 -1.69 5.94
C GLU A 193 17.90 -0.47 5.10
N ALA A 194 19.16 -0.05 5.09
CA ALA A 194 19.61 1.12 4.34
C ALA A 194 19.42 0.95 2.82
N ALA A 195 19.65 -0.25 2.30
CA ALA A 195 19.46 -0.55 0.87
C ALA A 195 17.98 -0.50 0.48
N TRP A 196 17.09 -1.01 1.31
CA TRP A 196 15.64 -0.90 1.10
C TRP A 196 15.16 0.54 1.22
N ASP A 197 15.66 1.32 2.20
CA ASP A 197 15.27 2.73 2.36
C ASP A 197 15.68 3.57 1.14
N GLU A 198 16.91 3.38 0.63
CA GLU A 198 17.37 4.02 -0.59
C GLU A 198 16.56 3.59 -1.82
N ALA A 199 16.29 2.30 -1.96
CA ALA A 199 15.48 1.79 -3.07
C ALA A 199 14.05 2.34 -3.00
N ALA A 200 13.42 2.39 -1.82
CA ALA A 200 12.09 2.96 -1.65
C ALA A 200 12.02 4.41 -2.12
N LYS A 201 12.96 5.27 -1.70
CA LYS A 201 13.05 6.66 -2.14
C LYS A 201 13.21 6.76 -3.65
N ARG A 202 14.09 5.92 -4.24
CA ARG A 202 14.29 5.89 -5.70
C ARG A 202 13.00 5.53 -6.44
N TYR A 203 12.25 4.52 -5.99
CA TYR A 203 10.96 4.15 -6.59
C TYR A 203 9.93 5.26 -6.44
N MET A 204 9.86 5.93 -5.29
CA MET A 204 8.95 7.05 -5.04
C MET A 204 9.23 8.25 -5.94
N TYR A 205 10.51 8.69 -6.07
CA TYR A 205 10.89 9.78 -6.98
C TYR A 205 10.58 9.46 -8.45
N ASN A 206 10.63 8.20 -8.82
CA ASN A 206 10.35 7.74 -10.17
C ASN A 206 8.87 7.38 -10.41
N SER A 207 7.95 7.71 -9.49
CA SER A 207 6.51 7.50 -9.72
C SER A 207 5.95 8.55 -10.68
N PHE A 208 5.97 9.82 -10.31
CA PHE A 208 5.51 10.92 -11.17
C PHE A 208 6.63 11.67 -11.88
N SER A 209 7.75 10.99 -12.17
CA SER A 209 8.88 11.60 -12.83
C SER A 209 8.53 12.13 -14.23
N VAL A 210 8.99 13.35 -14.52
CA VAL A 210 8.80 14.05 -15.78
C VAL A 210 10.16 14.37 -16.42
N ALA A 211 10.20 14.77 -17.70
CA ALA A 211 11.44 15.05 -18.40
C ALA A 211 12.27 16.17 -17.74
N ALA A 212 11.63 17.13 -17.10
CA ALA A 212 12.30 18.25 -16.45
C ALA A 212 13.11 17.83 -15.20
N ASP A 213 12.84 16.66 -14.61
CA ASP A 213 13.54 16.18 -13.42
C ASP A 213 15.00 15.79 -13.69
N ASP A 214 15.34 15.43 -14.94
CA ASP A 214 16.70 15.05 -15.33
C ASP A 214 17.74 16.15 -15.08
N GLY A 215 17.33 17.42 -15.10
CA GLY A 215 18.18 18.57 -14.81
C GLY A 215 17.94 19.25 -13.47
N ASP A 216 17.06 18.74 -12.64
CA ASP A 216 16.59 19.41 -11.43
C ASP A 216 17.62 19.36 -10.30
N GLN A 217 18.23 20.51 -10.00
CA GLN A 217 19.26 20.67 -8.97
C GLN A 217 18.69 20.96 -7.56
N ARG A 218 17.38 20.99 -7.39
CA ARG A 218 16.77 21.11 -6.04
C ARG A 218 17.17 19.91 -5.19
N LEU A 219 17.44 20.17 -3.91
CA LEU A 219 17.78 19.10 -2.98
C LEU A 219 16.53 18.26 -2.64
N GLY A 220 16.68 16.97 -2.83
CA GLY A 220 15.75 15.95 -2.37
C GLY A 220 16.17 15.33 -1.04
N ASP A 221 16.00 14.04 -0.90
CA ASP A 221 16.40 13.29 0.29
C ASP A 221 17.91 13.02 0.31
N ASP A 222 18.45 12.81 1.52
CA ASP A 222 19.84 12.39 1.78
C ASP A 222 20.91 13.33 1.15
N GLY A 223 20.56 14.62 0.97
CA GLY A 223 21.45 15.62 0.40
C GLY A 223 21.75 15.46 -1.09
N ARG A 224 21.04 14.59 -1.79
CA ARG A 224 21.11 14.41 -3.25
C ARG A 224 20.12 15.34 -3.94
N THR A 225 20.41 15.70 -5.19
CA THR A 225 19.48 16.46 -6.04
C THR A 225 18.33 15.57 -6.53
N ILE A 226 17.24 16.17 -7.01
CA ILE A 226 16.17 15.42 -7.69
C ILE A 226 16.73 14.67 -8.89
N ALA A 227 17.60 15.30 -9.68
CA ALA A 227 18.27 14.66 -10.82
C ALA A 227 19.11 13.42 -10.45
N ASP A 228 19.64 13.34 -9.21
CA ASP A 228 20.35 12.14 -8.72
C ASP A 228 19.40 10.98 -8.39
N TRP A 229 18.13 11.27 -8.09
CA TRP A 229 17.12 10.28 -7.74
C TRP A 229 16.31 9.78 -8.93
N VAL A 230 16.01 10.68 -9.88
CA VAL A 230 15.17 10.36 -11.04
C VAL A 230 16.00 9.71 -12.14
N THR A 231 15.58 8.53 -12.55
CA THR A 231 16.26 7.73 -13.60
C THR A 231 15.30 7.31 -14.71
N THR A 232 14.02 7.67 -14.60
CA THR A 232 12.95 7.26 -15.52
C THR A 232 12.00 8.42 -15.79
N ILE A 233 11.14 8.27 -16.78
CA ILE A 233 10.05 9.20 -17.05
C ILE A 233 8.74 8.40 -17.07
N ASN A 234 7.77 8.79 -16.26
CA ASN A 234 6.52 8.05 -16.08
C ASN A 234 5.26 8.92 -16.17
N ALA A 235 5.40 10.24 -16.09
CA ALA A 235 4.32 11.18 -16.33
C ALA A 235 4.66 12.09 -17.50
N ARG A 236 3.62 12.67 -18.12
CA ARG A 236 3.78 13.72 -19.13
C ARG A 236 4.19 15.03 -18.44
N ASP A 237 4.67 16.00 -19.20
CA ASP A 237 5.06 17.31 -18.66
C ASP A 237 3.92 18.09 -18.01
N ASP A 238 2.68 17.72 -18.31
CA ASP A 238 1.46 18.23 -17.66
C ASP A 238 1.01 17.40 -16.46
N PHE A 239 1.84 16.46 -16.01
CA PHE A 239 1.60 15.49 -14.92
C PHE A 239 0.45 14.51 -15.14
N MET A 240 -0.11 14.44 -16.35
CA MET A 240 -1.06 13.39 -16.68
C MET A 240 -0.35 12.06 -16.93
N VAL A 241 -1.06 10.99 -16.60
CA VAL A 241 -0.62 9.62 -16.86
C VAL A 241 -1.54 8.95 -17.88
N GLU A 242 -0.97 8.07 -18.68
CA GLU A 242 -1.72 7.18 -19.56
C GLU A 242 -1.73 5.78 -18.96
N ASN A 243 -2.89 5.12 -18.98
CA ASN A 243 -3.00 3.71 -18.63
C ASN A 243 -4.10 3.06 -19.46
N HIS A 244 -3.90 1.79 -19.86
CA HIS A 244 -4.77 1.06 -20.78
C HIS A 244 -5.06 1.81 -22.10
N GLY A 245 -4.12 2.64 -22.55
CA GLY A 245 -4.27 3.47 -23.75
C GLY A 245 -5.15 4.72 -23.56
N LEU A 246 -5.51 5.06 -22.35
CA LEU A 246 -6.33 6.21 -22.00
C LEU A 246 -5.53 7.24 -21.20
N THR A 247 -5.81 8.53 -21.36
CA THR A 247 -5.43 9.56 -20.39
C THR A 247 -6.29 9.35 -19.14
N HIS A 248 -5.71 8.86 -18.06
CA HIS A 248 -6.49 8.15 -17.04
C HIS A 248 -6.50 8.85 -15.67
N VAL A 249 -7.52 9.67 -15.41
CA VAL A 249 -7.70 10.38 -14.12
C VAL A 249 -7.78 9.42 -12.92
N GLY A 250 -8.39 8.24 -13.10
CA GLY A 250 -8.47 7.23 -12.05
C GLY A 250 -7.09 6.71 -11.64
N TYR A 251 -6.21 6.41 -12.60
CA TYR A 251 -4.82 6.00 -12.32
C TYR A 251 -3.99 7.12 -11.73
N LEU A 252 -4.20 8.37 -12.17
CA LEU A 252 -3.54 9.53 -11.57
C LEU A 252 -3.83 9.62 -10.07
N LYS A 253 -5.10 9.46 -9.66
CA LYS A 253 -5.53 9.45 -8.26
C LYS A 253 -4.96 8.28 -7.49
N THR A 254 -5.06 7.08 -8.05
CA THR A 254 -4.56 5.85 -7.42
C THR A 254 -3.05 5.93 -7.17
N THR A 255 -2.29 6.35 -8.18
CA THR A 255 -0.84 6.54 -8.05
C THR A 255 -0.49 7.56 -6.95
N ALA A 256 -1.20 8.70 -6.90
CA ALA A 256 -0.97 9.72 -5.87
C ALA A 256 -1.26 9.17 -4.45
N SER A 257 -2.34 8.39 -4.31
CA SER A 257 -2.68 7.71 -3.05
C SER A 257 -1.59 6.73 -2.63
N GLU A 258 -1.19 5.85 -3.53
CA GLU A 258 -0.18 4.81 -3.25
C GLU A 258 1.20 5.39 -2.95
N LEU A 259 1.59 6.47 -3.65
CA LEU A 259 2.83 7.17 -3.36
C LEU A 259 2.84 7.74 -1.95
N GLN A 260 1.77 8.45 -1.57
CA GLN A 260 1.67 9.07 -0.25
C GLN A 260 1.49 8.08 0.89
N GLU A 261 0.88 6.90 0.65
CA GLU A 261 0.76 5.85 1.66
C GLU A 261 2.10 5.33 2.19
N ASN A 262 3.19 5.51 1.43
CA ASN A 262 4.54 5.21 1.91
C ASN A 262 4.89 5.96 3.21
N ALA A 263 4.40 7.19 3.38
CA ALA A 263 4.62 7.99 4.58
C ALA A 263 4.15 7.30 5.87
N VAL A 264 3.10 6.47 5.78
CA VAL A 264 2.56 5.72 6.93
C VAL A 264 3.61 4.81 7.55
N HIS A 265 4.47 4.18 6.77
CA HIS A 265 5.52 3.28 7.25
C HIS A 265 6.57 4.05 8.08
N TYR A 266 7.00 5.22 7.60
CA TYR A 266 7.92 6.09 8.33
C TYR A 266 7.31 6.64 9.62
N LEU A 267 6.04 7.08 9.56
CA LEU A 267 5.31 7.57 10.74
C LEU A 267 5.14 6.49 11.80
N LEU A 268 4.80 5.26 11.42
CA LEU A 268 4.68 4.13 12.34
C LEU A 268 6.02 3.76 12.99
N ALA A 269 7.12 3.88 12.25
CA ALA A 269 8.47 3.68 12.76
C ALA A 269 9.00 4.87 13.58
N GLY A 270 8.28 5.99 13.67
CA GLY A 270 8.74 7.23 14.31
C GLY A 270 9.90 7.91 13.58
N ARG A 271 10.03 7.70 12.28
CA ARG A 271 11.06 8.26 11.41
C ARG A 271 10.54 9.47 10.63
N PRO A 272 11.41 10.41 10.25
CA PRO A 272 11.03 11.49 9.32
C PRO A 272 10.49 10.93 8.01
N VAL A 273 9.41 11.54 7.50
CA VAL A 273 8.85 11.19 6.20
C VAL A 273 9.74 11.75 5.10
N PRO A 274 10.20 10.95 4.12
CA PRO A 274 11.01 11.44 3.02
C PRO A 274 10.25 12.40 2.10
N ASN A 275 10.95 13.35 1.49
CA ASN A 275 10.41 14.23 0.45
C ASN A 275 9.88 13.43 -0.75
N ALA A 276 10.48 12.30 -1.03
CA ALA A 276 10.06 11.37 -2.08
C ALA A 276 8.58 10.99 -2.00
N CYS A 277 7.99 10.90 -0.78
CA CYS A 277 6.56 10.59 -0.59
C CYS A 277 5.62 11.65 -1.17
N SER A 278 6.11 12.84 -1.46
CA SER A 278 5.31 13.96 -1.97
C SER A 278 5.85 14.54 -3.29
N HIS A 279 6.82 13.86 -3.93
CA HIS A 279 7.38 14.32 -5.18
C HIS A 279 6.30 14.47 -6.26
N HIS A 280 6.15 15.68 -6.79
CA HIS A 280 5.12 16.12 -7.74
C HIS A 280 3.65 15.92 -7.33
N VAL A 281 3.38 15.51 -6.10
CA VAL A 281 2.00 15.29 -5.63
C VAL A 281 1.18 16.60 -5.68
N ARG A 282 1.82 17.75 -5.43
CA ARG A 282 1.15 19.05 -5.50
C ARG A 282 0.69 19.38 -6.92
N GLU A 283 1.54 19.16 -7.90
CA GLU A 283 1.25 19.38 -9.32
C GLU A 283 0.17 18.41 -9.80
N VAL A 284 0.29 17.15 -9.47
CA VAL A 284 -0.72 16.11 -9.72
C VAL A 284 -2.07 16.51 -9.10
N PHE A 285 -2.06 17.04 -7.87
CA PHE A 285 -3.28 17.50 -7.21
C PHE A 285 -3.94 18.66 -7.94
N GLN A 286 -3.17 19.59 -8.50
CA GLN A 286 -3.71 20.67 -9.33
C GLN A 286 -4.39 20.13 -10.58
N VAL A 287 -3.82 19.11 -11.22
CA VAL A 287 -4.43 18.43 -12.37
C VAL A 287 -5.73 17.72 -11.95
N LEU A 288 -5.73 17.05 -10.81
CA LEU A 288 -6.94 16.43 -10.26
C LEU A 288 -8.05 17.46 -9.98
N LEU A 289 -7.71 18.62 -9.41
CA LEU A 289 -8.68 19.70 -9.19
C LEU A 289 -9.25 20.23 -10.52
N ALA A 290 -8.41 20.39 -11.52
CA ALA A 290 -8.85 20.80 -12.86
C ALA A 290 -9.73 19.74 -13.55
N SER A 291 -9.65 18.49 -13.09
CA SER A 291 -10.43 17.35 -13.59
C SER A 291 -11.69 17.09 -12.76
N MET A 292 -12.09 18.01 -11.87
CA MET A 292 -13.28 17.85 -11.01
C MET A 292 -14.43 18.72 -11.51
N ALA A 293 -15.65 18.18 -11.38
CA ALA A 293 -16.87 18.95 -11.52
C ALA A 293 -17.11 19.82 -10.26
N TRP A 294 -18.11 20.69 -10.32
CA TRP A 294 -18.46 21.61 -9.23
C TRP A 294 -18.82 20.94 -7.89
N ASP A 295 -19.24 19.68 -7.93
CA ASP A 295 -19.60 18.85 -6.77
C ASP A 295 -18.41 17.96 -6.30
N ALA A 296 -17.21 18.24 -6.80
CA ALA A 296 -15.98 17.49 -6.57
C ALA A 296 -16.01 16.05 -7.14
N SER A 297 -16.95 15.69 -7.99
CA SER A 297 -16.92 14.43 -8.71
C SER A 297 -15.86 14.47 -9.82
N PRO A 298 -15.12 13.37 -10.06
CA PRO A 298 -14.09 13.34 -11.10
C PRO A 298 -14.71 13.35 -12.50
N VAL A 299 -14.13 14.12 -13.41
CA VAL A 299 -14.46 14.10 -14.83
C VAL A 299 -13.40 13.26 -15.55
N PHE A 300 -13.82 12.14 -16.09
CA PHE A 300 -12.94 11.21 -16.83
C PHE A 300 -12.89 11.58 -18.31
N PHE A 301 -12.29 12.70 -18.62
CA PHE A 301 -12.26 13.27 -19.99
C PHE A 301 -11.47 12.40 -20.99
N GLY A 302 -10.49 11.59 -20.53
CA GLY A 302 -9.74 10.63 -21.34
C GLY A 302 -10.39 9.24 -21.42
N GLY A 303 -11.46 9.02 -20.67
CA GLY A 303 -12.10 7.72 -20.48
C GLY A 303 -11.82 7.10 -19.13
N ASN A 304 -12.53 6.02 -18.84
CA ASN A 304 -12.34 5.22 -17.63
C ASN A 304 -12.86 3.80 -17.89
N ASP A 305 -12.01 2.82 -17.80
CA ASP A 305 -12.34 1.41 -17.94
C ASP A 305 -12.58 0.72 -16.59
N TRP A 306 -12.39 1.45 -15.48
CA TRP A 306 -12.75 0.98 -14.14
C TRP A 306 -14.20 1.32 -13.80
N LYS A 307 -14.79 0.49 -12.95
CA LYS A 307 -16.12 0.82 -12.39
C LYS A 307 -16.02 2.05 -11.50
N LEU A 308 -16.93 3.00 -11.66
CA LEU A 308 -16.93 4.32 -11.02
C LEU A 308 -16.77 4.29 -9.50
N PHE A 309 -17.31 3.28 -8.82
CA PHE A 309 -17.22 3.19 -7.37
C PHE A 309 -15.81 2.89 -6.82
N HIS A 310 -14.88 2.41 -7.65
CA HIS A 310 -13.50 2.20 -7.23
C HIS A 310 -12.71 3.50 -7.07
N THR A 311 -13.17 4.58 -7.67
CA THR A 311 -12.42 5.84 -7.72
C THR A 311 -12.68 6.77 -6.54
N GLN A 312 -13.80 6.62 -5.83
CA GLN A 312 -14.16 7.53 -4.75
C GLN A 312 -13.37 7.29 -3.44
N ALA A 313 -12.94 6.07 -3.17
CA ALA A 313 -12.22 5.74 -1.94
C ALA A 313 -10.80 6.33 -1.90
N SER A 314 -10.11 6.42 -3.04
CA SER A 314 -8.75 6.98 -3.12
C SER A 314 -8.71 8.50 -2.94
N ASP A 315 -9.80 9.22 -3.20
CA ASP A 315 -9.85 10.68 -3.02
C ASP A 315 -9.54 11.09 -1.59
N VAL A 316 -10.06 10.33 -0.66
CA VAL A 316 -9.90 10.62 0.76
C VAL A 316 -8.44 10.48 1.20
N VAL A 317 -7.74 9.44 0.72
CA VAL A 317 -6.33 9.23 1.05
C VAL A 317 -5.50 10.39 0.50
N VAL A 318 -5.69 10.77 -0.76
CA VAL A 318 -4.97 11.89 -1.38
C VAL A 318 -5.17 13.19 -0.59
N TYR A 319 -6.41 13.55 -0.25
CA TYR A 319 -6.68 14.78 0.50
C TYR A 319 -6.18 14.75 1.94
N ALA A 320 -6.32 13.60 2.62
CA ALA A 320 -5.84 13.46 3.98
C ALA A 320 -4.31 13.55 4.05
N MET A 321 -3.61 12.92 3.11
CA MET A 321 -2.15 12.92 3.08
C MET A 321 -1.58 14.27 2.64
N LEU A 322 -2.22 14.98 1.73
CA LEU A 322 -1.83 16.36 1.39
C LEU A 322 -1.85 17.27 2.61
N ASN A 323 -2.88 17.17 3.46
CA ASN A 323 -2.95 17.92 4.70
C ASN A 323 -1.90 17.49 5.74
N LEU A 324 -1.45 16.25 5.68
CA LEU A 324 -0.45 15.73 6.63
C LEU A 324 0.97 16.08 6.21
N LEU A 325 1.24 16.15 4.90
CA LEU A 325 2.58 16.35 4.33
C LEU A 325 2.84 17.80 3.87
N ALA A 326 1.81 18.67 3.87
CA ALA A 326 1.93 20.10 3.58
C ALA A 326 2.35 20.88 4.83
#